data_ce966ab9dd1b61a5d1cb0e12c26757ac
#
_entry.id   ce966ab9dd1b61a5d1cb0e12c26757ac
#
_cell.length_a   1.000
_cell.length_b   1.000
_cell.length_c   1.000
_cell.angle_alpha   90.00
_cell.angle_beta   90.00
_cell.angle_gamma   90.00
#
_symmetry.space_group_name_H-M   'P 1'
#
loop_
_entity.id
_entity.type
_entity.pdbx_description
1 polymer ?
#
loop_
_entity_poly.entity_id
_entity_poly.type
_entity_poly.pdbx_seq_one_letter_code
_entity_poly.pdbx_strand_id
1 'polypeptide(L)'
;MKKLFLSFVVVLFVAASASAQGVVKFTNEIHDFGTLKEGPIATYSFEVKNTGNAPVVISNAMASCGCTTPEWKKNPIMPGATALIKVGYNTSGRPGNFTKTITVTSNAENATVVLTIKGKVTPKATSGE
;
A
#
# COMPACT_ATOMS: atom_id res chain seq x y z
N MET A 1 -6.88 -58.14 44.58
CA MET A 1 -5.91 -57.39 43.77
C MET A 1 -6.61 -56.21 43.08
N LYS A 2 -6.37 -55.05 43.55
CA LYS A 2 -6.90 -53.85 42.88
C LYS A 2 -5.96 -53.50 41.75
N LYS A 3 -6.40 -53.64 40.51
CA LYS A 3 -5.66 -53.10 39.35
C LYS A 3 -5.95 -51.65 39.25
N LEU A 4 -4.95 -50.85 39.55
CA LEU A 4 -5.00 -49.41 39.29
C LEU A 4 -4.80 -49.20 37.78
N PHE A 5 -5.88 -48.90 37.10
CA PHE A 5 -5.78 -48.38 35.73
C PHE A 5 -5.41 -46.89 35.81
N LEU A 6 -4.14 -46.61 35.65
CA LEU A 6 -3.69 -45.23 35.46
C LEU A 6 -4.06 -44.82 34.03
N SER A 7 -5.21 -44.17 33.90
CA SER A 7 -5.59 -43.56 32.62
C SER A 7 -4.69 -42.38 32.40
N PHE A 8 -3.67 -42.56 31.58
CA PHE A 8 -2.81 -41.49 31.12
C PHE A 8 -3.60 -40.72 30.06
N VAL A 9 -4.30 -39.66 30.49
CA VAL A 9 -4.89 -38.71 29.54
C VAL A 9 -3.75 -37.89 28.97
N VAL A 10 -3.27 -38.28 27.80
CA VAL A 10 -2.37 -37.49 27.01
C VAL A 10 -3.21 -36.33 26.46
N VAL A 11 -3.18 -35.18 27.16
CA VAL A 11 -3.71 -33.94 26.64
C VAL A 11 -2.75 -33.53 25.56
N LEU A 12 -3.10 -33.79 24.29
CA LEU A 12 -2.39 -33.28 23.14
C LEU A 12 -2.65 -31.80 23.09
N PHE A 13 -1.74 -31.01 23.65
CA PHE A 13 -1.70 -29.56 23.42
C PHE A 13 -1.31 -29.36 21.97
N VAL A 14 -2.29 -29.23 21.10
CA VAL A 14 -2.07 -28.66 19.78
C VAL A 14 -1.81 -27.17 20.01
N ALA A 15 -0.56 -26.82 20.16
CA ALA A 15 -0.15 -25.42 20.07
C ALA A 15 -0.47 -24.99 18.63
N ALA A 16 -1.61 -24.34 18.44
CA ALA A 16 -1.86 -23.60 17.22
C ALA A 16 -0.80 -22.49 17.17
N SER A 17 0.27 -22.73 16.43
CA SER A 17 1.23 -21.67 16.12
C SER A 17 0.51 -20.68 15.22
N ALA A 18 -0.06 -19.63 15.83
CA ALA A 18 -0.50 -18.46 15.11
C ALA A 18 0.76 -17.83 14.48
N SER A 19 0.97 -18.03 13.19
CA SER A 19 2.06 -17.37 12.48
C SER A 19 1.80 -15.87 12.52
N ALA A 20 2.79 -15.11 13.04
CA ALA A 20 2.74 -13.67 13.04
C ALA A 20 2.81 -13.19 11.59
N GLN A 21 1.81 -12.42 11.16
CA GLN A 21 1.78 -11.81 9.84
C GLN A 21 1.45 -10.34 9.90
N GLY A 22 2.20 -9.56 9.09
CA GLY A 22 1.85 -8.18 8.81
C GLY A 22 0.65 -8.12 7.85
N VAL A 23 -0.16 -7.11 8.01
CA VAL A 23 -1.29 -6.82 7.13
C VAL A 23 -1.26 -5.34 6.82
N VAL A 24 -1.35 -4.97 5.56
CA VAL A 24 -1.40 -3.56 5.15
C VAL A 24 -2.83 -3.15 4.88
N LYS A 25 -3.21 -2.01 5.43
CA LYS A 25 -4.50 -1.37 5.18
C LYS A 25 -4.26 0.08 4.76
N PHE A 26 -4.69 0.41 3.56
CA PHE A 26 -4.66 1.78 3.06
C PHE A 26 -5.93 2.52 3.47
N THR A 27 -5.81 3.77 3.88
CA THR A 27 -6.95 4.62 4.18
C THR A 27 -7.80 4.83 2.93
N ASN A 28 -7.15 5.04 1.80
CA ASN A 28 -7.75 5.09 0.47
C ASN A 28 -6.85 4.37 -0.51
N GLU A 29 -7.41 3.64 -1.45
CA GLU A 29 -6.67 3.01 -2.54
C GLU A 29 -6.82 3.77 -3.86
N ILE A 30 -7.73 4.74 -3.90
CA ILE A 30 -8.00 5.58 -5.07
C ILE A 30 -7.95 7.03 -4.64
N HIS A 31 -7.18 7.84 -5.35
CA HIS A 31 -7.18 9.29 -5.18
C HIS A 31 -7.54 9.99 -6.49
N ASP A 32 -8.55 10.84 -6.43
CA ASP A 32 -8.95 11.70 -7.54
C ASP A 32 -8.42 13.11 -7.29
N PHE A 33 -7.50 13.55 -8.14
CA PHE A 33 -6.96 14.91 -8.08
C PHE A 33 -7.94 15.97 -8.56
N GLY A 34 -9.05 15.56 -9.17
CA GLY A 34 -9.96 16.50 -9.81
C GLY A 34 -9.32 17.13 -11.06
N THR A 35 -9.54 18.42 -11.25
CA THR A 35 -8.99 19.16 -12.38
C THR A 35 -7.68 19.84 -11.99
N LEU A 36 -6.62 19.53 -12.73
CA LEU A 36 -5.27 20.06 -12.53
C LEU A 36 -4.88 20.94 -13.73
N LYS A 37 -4.05 21.93 -13.48
CA LYS A 37 -3.38 22.69 -14.55
C LYS A 37 -2.13 21.96 -14.99
N GLU A 38 -1.90 21.91 -16.31
CA GLU A 38 -0.67 21.38 -16.87
C GLU A 38 0.54 22.16 -16.37
N GLY A 39 1.61 21.47 -16.05
CA GLY A 39 2.90 21.99 -15.63
C GLY A 39 3.38 21.42 -14.31
N PRO A 40 2.77 21.78 -13.17
CA PRO A 40 3.23 21.30 -11.86
C PRO A 40 3.07 19.79 -11.70
N ILE A 41 3.98 19.19 -10.90
CA ILE A 41 3.82 17.80 -10.48
C ILE A 41 2.74 17.75 -9.38
N ALA A 42 1.69 16.97 -9.62
CA ALA A 42 0.66 16.71 -8.63
C ALA A 42 1.13 15.60 -7.70
N THR A 43 1.01 15.80 -6.39
CA THR A 43 1.45 14.81 -5.40
C THR A 43 0.33 14.45 -4.43
N TYR A 44 0.31 13.18 -4.05
CA TYR A 44 -0.57 12.66 -3.01
C TYR A 44 0.16 11.60 -2.20
N SER A 45 -0.05 11.58 -0.91
CA SER A 45 0.51 10.58 -0.01
C SER A 45 -0.57 9.61 0.44
N PHE A 46 -0.45 8.36 0.01
CA PHE A 46 -1.31 7.28 0.49
C PHE A 46 -0.84 6.85 1.87
N GLU A 47 -1.75 6.86 2.83
CA GLU A 47 -1.46 6.37 4.18
C GLU A 47 -1.73 4.87 4.26
N VAL A 48 -0.74 4.14 4.73
CA VAL A 48 -0.82 2.69 4.96
C VAL A 48 -0.59 2.40 6.44
N LYS A 49 -1.43 1.55 7.01
CA LYS A 49 -1.32 1.08 8.39
C LYS A 49 -1.04 -0.41 8.40
N ASN A 50 -0.11 -0.83 9.26
CA ASN A 50 0.06 -2.24 9.57
C ASN A 50 -0.95 -2.65 10.63
N THR A 51 -1.99 -3.37 10.22
CA THR A 51 -3.04 -3.88 11.11
C THR A 51 -2.78 -5.31 11.57
N GLY A 52 -1.67 -5.90 11.15
CA GLY A 52 -1.23 -7.22 11.55
C GLY A 52 -0.43 -7.22 12.85
N ASN A 53 0.26 -8.31 13.10
CA ASN A 53 1.03 -8.55 14.33
C ASN A 53 2.52 -8.79 14.07
N ALA A 54 3.00 -8.57 12.85
CA ALA A 54 4.41 -8.64 12.48
C ALA A 54 4.80 -7.40 11.67
N PRO A 55 6.08 -6.99 11.68
CA PRO A 55 6.54 -5.84 10.89
C PRO A 55 6.33 -6.05 9.39
N VAL A 56 5.94 -4.98 8.69
CA VAL A 56 5.77 -4.95 7.24
C VAL A 56 6.90 -4.14 6.61
N VAL A 57 7.52 -4.71 5.59
CA VAL A 57 8.49 -4.01 4.74
C VAL A 57 7.94 -3.91 3.32
N ILE A 58 7.82 -2.69 2.82
CA ILE A 58 7.45 -2.46 1.43
C ILE A 58 8.70 -2.66 0.58
N SER A 59 8.68 -3.67 -0.28
CA SER A 59 9.83 -4.04 -1.12
C SER A 59 9.84 -3.30 -2.44
N ASN A 60 8.66 -2.93 -2.96
CA ASN A 60 8.55 -2.24 -4.23
C ASN A 60 7.24 -1.49 -4.36
N ALA A 61 7.25 -0.42 -5.14
CA ALA A 61 6.07 0.28 -5.59
C ALA A 61 6.29 0.68 -7.06
N MET A 62 5.58 0.02 -7.95
CA MET A 62 5.77 0.18 -9.39
C MET A 62 4.59 0.90 -10.01
N ALA A 63 4.87 2.03 -10.65
CA ALA A 63 3.87 2.77 -11.40
C ALA A 63 3.65 2.19 -12.80
N SER A 64 2.43 2.35 -13.33
CA SER A 64 2.06 1.87 -14.66
C SER A 64 2.70 2.69 -15.80
N CYS A 65 3.25 3.86 -15.51
CA CYS A 65 4.00 4.66 -16.49
C CYS A 65 5.14 5.43 -15.82
N GLY A 66 6.13 5.89 -16.61
CA GLY A 66 7.22 6.74 -16.14
C GLY A 66 6.79 8.15 -15.74
N CYS A 67 5.53 8.51 -15.99
CA CYS A 67 4.93 9.79 -15.62
C CYS A 67 4.53 9.85 -14.13
N THR A 68 4.54 8.73 -13.46
CA THR A 68 4.11 8.56 -12.06
C THR A 68 5.28 8.03 -11.25
N THR A 69 5.63 8.73 -10.18
CA THR A 69 6.79 8.40 -9.36
C THR A 69 6.36 8.13 -7.92
N PRO A 70 6.36 6.86 -7.48
CA PRO A 70 6.13 6.52 -6.08
C PRO A 70 7.42 6.66 -5.26
N GLU A 71 7.27 7.17 -4.04
CA GLU A 71 8.35 7.26 -3.05
C GLU A 71 7.87 6.69 -1.72
N TRP A 72 8.69 5.89 -1.08
CA TRP A 72 8.39 5.29 0.21
C TRP A 72 9.67 5.02 0.99
N LYS A 73 9.53 4.88 2.31
CA LYS A 73 10.64 4.49 3.18
C LYS A 73 10.74 2.97 3.26
N LYS A 74 11.97 2.46 3.24
CA LYS A 74 12.26 1.03 3.38
C LYS A 74 12.24 0.54 4.83
N ASN A 75 12.00 1.43 5.78
CA ASN A 75 11.92 1.08 7.19
C ASN A 75 10.71 0.16 7.46
N PRO A 76 10.84 -0.84 8.34
CA PRO A 76 9.72 -1.67 8.71
C PRO A 76 8.58 -0.85 9.33
N ILE A 77 7.36 -1.17 8.92
CA ILE A 77 6.15 -0.62 9.53
C ILE A 77 5.76 -1.56 10.65
N MET A 78 5.93 -1.11 11.88
CA MET A 78 5.63 -1.92 13.06
C MET A 78 4.11 -2.12 13.21
N PRO A 79 3.66 -3.20 13.87
CA PRO A 79 2.24 -3.41 14.13
C PRO A 79 1.58 -2.17 14.76
N GLY A 80 0.47 -1.72 14.17
CA GLY A 80 -0.24 -0.51 14.60
C GLY A 80 0.34 0.80 14.10
N ALA A 81 1.53 0.80 13.49
CA ALA A 81 2.15 1.99 12.93
C ALA A 81 1.63 2.31 11.53
N THR A 82 1.82 3.55 11.12
CA THR A 82 1.47 4.05 9.79
C THR A 82 2.70 4.50 9.04
N ALA A 83 2.61 4.45 7.70
CA ALA A 83 3.62 4.99 6.80
C ALA A 83 2.94 5.68 5.62
N LEU A 84 3.71 6.42 4.86
CA LEU A 84 3.21 7.14 3.69
C LEU A 84 3.91 6.64 2.43
N ILE A 85 3.12 6.43 1.38
CA ILE A 85 3.63 6.25 0.01
C ILE A 85 3.25 7.49 -0.77
N LYS A 86 4.24 8.33 -1.05
CA LYS A 86 4.06 9.57 -1.80
C LYS A 86 4.10 9.27 -3.29
N VAL A 87 3.07 9.69 -3.99
CA VAL A 87 2.96 9.49 -5.43
C VAL A 87 2.94 10.84 -6.13
N GLY A 88 3.85 11.03 -7.08
CA GLY A 88 3.89 12.21 -7.94
C GLY A 88 3.43 11.88 -9.34
N TYR A 89 2.62 12.74 -9.93
CA TYR A 89 2.20 12.66 -11.32
C TYR A 89 2.66 13.89 -12.09
N ASN A 90 3.46 13.67 -13.13
CA ASN A 90 3.95 14.74 -13.98
C ASN A 90 2.89 15.11 -15.00
N THR A 91 2.30 16.30 -14.85
CA THR A 91 1.24 16.80 -15.73
C THR A 91 1.79 17.45 -17.01
N SER A 92 3.08 17.73 -17.06
CA SER A 92 3.71 18.43 -18.18
C SER A 92 3.60 17.64 -19.49
N GLY A 93 3.02 18.24 -20.51
CA GLY A 93 2.80 17.59 -21.80
C GLY A 93 1.73 16.48 -21.78
N ARG A 94 0.88 16.44 -20.75
CA ARG A 94 -0.12 15.38 -20.56
C ARG A 94 -1.52 15.92 -20.30
N PRO A 95 -2.08 16.78 -21.18
CA PRO A 95 -3.44 17.26 -21.00
C PRO A 95 -4.43 16.12 -21.20
N GLY A 96 -5.58 16.22 -20.56
CA GLY A 96 -6.68 15.27 -20.66
C GLY A 96 -6.87 14.42 -19.41
N ASN A 97 -7.80 13.49 -19.48
CA ASN A 97 -8.08 12.56 -18.40
C ASN A 97 -6.93 11.58 -18.21
N PHE A 98 -6.62 11.25 -16.97
CA PHE A 98 -5.64 10.22 -16.65
C PHE A 98 -6.14 9.28 -15.56
N THR A 99 -5.69 8.05 -15.64
CA THR A 99 -5.82 7.03 -14.62
C THR A 99 -4.53 6.23 -14.61
N LYS A 100 -3.81 6.26 -13.48
CA LYS A 100 -2.53 5.56 -13.33
C LYS A 100 -2.59 4.69 -12.09
N THR A 101 -1.92 3.55 -12.15
CA THR A 101 -1.88 2.60 -11.04
C THR A 101 -0.46 2.47 -10.50
N ILE A 102 -0.37 2.18 -9.20
CA ILE A 102 0.87 1.90 -8.51
C ILE A 102 0.68 0.55 -7.81
N THR A 103 1.48 -0.43 -8.20
CA THR A 103 1.46 -1.75 -7.58
C THR A 103 2.45 -1.78 -6.44
N VAL A 104 1.93 -1.90 -5.22
CA VAL A 104 2.72 -1.93 -3.98
C VAL A 104 2.92 -3.38 -3.58
N THR A 105 4.17 -3.79 -3.40
CA THR A 105 4.54 -5.14 -2.97
C THR A 105 5.21 -5.08 -1.61
N SER A 106 4.81 -5.97 -0.70
CA SER A 106 5.36 -6.06 0.64
C SER A 106 5.43 -7.51 1.11
N ASN A 107 5.95 -7.73 2.31
CA ASN A 107 5.94 -9.02 2.98
C ASN A 107 4.66 -9.25 3.82
N ALA A 108 3.65 -8.41 3.67
CA ALA A 108 2.37 -8.58 4.35
C ALA A 108 1.59 -9.78 3.81
N GLU A 109 0.58 -10.23 4.56
CA GLU A 109 -0.34 -11.28 4.11
C GLU A 109 -0.99 -10.89 2.77
N ASN A 110 -1.50 -9.66 2.66
CA ASN A 110 -1.92 -9.06 1.40
C ASN A 110 -0.72 -8.42 0.69
N ALA A 111 0.17 -9.24 0.17
CA ALA A 111 1.48 -8.84 -0.36
C ALA A 111 1.43 -7.85 -1.52
N THR A 112 0.35 -7.82 -2.28
CA THR A 112 0.20 -6.93 -3.44
C THR A 112 -1.08 -6.12 -3.30
N VAL A 113 -0.92 -4.79 -3.33
CA VAL A 113 -2.04 -3.84 -3.32
C VAL A 113 -1.85 -2.87 -4.48
N VAL A 114 -2.91 -2.60 -5.22
CA VAL A 114 -2.90 -1.65 -6.33
C VAL A 114 -3.55 -0.36 -5.89
N LEU A 115 -2.78 0.73 -5.96
CA LEU A 115 -3.26 2.09 -5.73
C LEU A 115 -3.56 2.75 -7.07
N THR A 116 -4.56 3.63 -7.09
CA THR A 116 -4.97 4.33 -8.30
C THR A 116 -4.98 5.84 -8.07
N ILE A 117 -4.41 6.58 -8.98
CA ILE A 117 -4.57 8.02 -9.08
C ILE A 117 -5.29 8.34 -10.38
N LYS A 118 -6.15 9.34 -10.35
CA LYS A 118 -6.91 9.78 -11.51
C LYS A 118 -7.18 11.27 -11.45
N GLY A 119 -7.56 11.83 -12.56
CA GLY A 119 -7.92 13.24 -12.66
C GLY A 119 -7.99 13.69 -14.10
N LYS A 120 -8.08 15.00 -14.28
CA LYS A 120 -8.08 15.65 -15.57
C LYS A 120 -7.08 16.81 -15.55
N VAL A 121 -6.20 16.83 -16.53
CA VAL A 121 -5.25 17.92 -16.73
C VAL A 121 -5.78 18.85 -17.80
N THR A 122 -5.99 20.12 -17.45
CA THR A 122 -6.32 21.16 -18.44
C THR A 122 -5.05 21.66 -19.11
N PRO A 123 -5.07 21.86 -20.44
CA PRO A 123 -3.89 22.38 -21.14
C PRO A 123 -3.42 23.70 -20.54
N LYS A 124 -2.09 23.86 -20.53
CA LYS A 124 -1.49 25.13 -20.17
C LYS A 124 -2.03 26.21 -21.11
N ALA A 125 -2.51 27.33 -20.54
CA ALA A 125 -2.90 28.46 -21.34
C ALA A 125 -1.69 28.94 -22.13
N THR A 126 -1.70 28.68 -23.44
CA THR A 126 -0.82 29.41 -24.33
C THR A 126 -1.30 30.85 -24.28
N SER A 127 -0.43 31.76 -23.79
CA SER A 127 -0.65 33.17 -24.06
C SER A 127 -0.60 33.30 -25.56
N GLY A 128 -1.76 33.17 -26.20
CA GLY A 128 -1.87 33.45 -27.62
C GLY A 128 -1.59 34.91 -27.84
N GLU A 129 -0.65 35.18 -28.66
CA GLU A 129 -0.61 36.48 -29.29
C GLU A 129 -1.71 36.59 -30.33
#